data_5faad0754bd6e47ee4ef3ffa1f479f59
#
_entry.id   5faad0754bd6e47ee4ef3ffa1f479f59
#
_cell.length_a   1.000
_cell.length_b   1.000
_cell.length_c   1.000
_cell.angle_alpha   90.00
_cell.angle_beta   90.00
_cell.angle_gamma   90.00
#
_symmetry.space_group_name_H-M   'P 1'
#
loop_
_entity.id
_entity.type
_entity.pdbx_description
1 polymer ?
#
loop_
_entity_poly.entity_id
_entity_poly.type
_entity_poly.pdbx_seq_one_letter_code
_entity_poly.pdbx_strand_id
1 'polypeptide(L)'
;MNWTEDFKDNSIYRIDESTRMIEIAFAKASETQIWKRPNKNSNSIGNLILHLCGNMTQYVIASLGEQEDKRKRDEEFETTNGLSKAELLSKLKKTVANVKSTIENASETQLLKKRSVQGFSFSGMGCVIHAVEHYSYHTGQIAFWAKQLTDQQLGFYDGMDLGINNKD
;
A
#
# COMPACT_ATOMS: atom_id res chain seq x y z
N MET A 1 -5.28 -13.04 23.53
CA MET A 1 -5.22 -11.98 22.50
C MET A 1 -6.48 -11.16 22.63
N ASN A 2 -6.39 -9.86 22.76
CA ASN A 2 -7.55 -9.00 22.77
C ASN A 2 -7.87 -8.55 21.31
N TRP A 3 -9.04 -7.96 21.08
CA TRP A 3 -9.47 -7.59 19.73
C TRP A 3 -8.56 -6.54 19.09
N THR A 4 -7.93 -5.65 19.87
CA THR A 4 -7.05 -4.61 19.35
C THR A 4 -5.74 -5.19 18.83
N GLU A 5 -5.19 -6.17 19.52
CA GLU A 5 -3.99 -6.90 19.07
C GLU A 5 -4.29 -7.69 17.80
N ASP A 6 -5.37 -8.47 17.80
CA ASP A 6 -5.78 -9.23 16.62
C ASP A 6 -6.03 -8.36 15.40
N PHE A 7 -6.70 -7.22 15.59
CA PHE A 7 -6.91 -6.23 14.52
C PHE A 7 -5.59 -5.68 13.96
N LYS A 8 -4.65 -5.31 14.82
CA LYS A 8 -3.34 -4.79 14.42
C LYS A 8 -2.53 -5.83 13.66
N ASP A 9 -2.44 -7.04 14.21
CA ASP A 9 -1.68 -8.14 13.61
C ASP A 9 -2.21 -8.50 12.22
N ASN A 10 -3.53 -8.63 12.08
CA ASN A 10 -4.14 -8.90 10.77
C ASN A 10 -3.94 -7.75 9.78
N SER A 11 -4.01 -6.50 10.23
CA SER A 11 -3.77 -5.33 9.38
C SER A 11 -2.33 -5.29 8.87
N ILE A 12 -1.36 -5.52 9.76
CA ILE A 12 0.07 -5.58 9.44
C ILE A 12 0.37 -6.73 8.49
N TYR A 13 -0.19 -7.92 8.74
CA TYR A 13 -0.07 -9.06 7.85
C TYR A 13 -0.53 -8.73 6.41
N ARG A 14 -1.68 -8.05 6.25
CA ARG A 14 -2.19 -7.65 4.93
C ARG A 14 -1.30 -6.62 4.25
N ILE A 15 -0.73 -5.69 5.00
CA ILE A 15 0.24 -4.72 4.48
C ILE A 15 1.50 -5.43 4.01
N ASP A 16 2.04 -6.37 4.78
CA ASP A 16 3.23 -7.14 4.43
C ASP A 16 3.00 -7.99 3.17
N GLU A 17 1.85 -8.66 3.05
CA GLU A 17 1.50 -9.43 1.85
C GLU A 17 1.40 -8.54 0.60
N SER A 18 0.73 -7.39 0.70
CA SER A 18 0.66 -6.44 -0.42
C SER A 18 2.04 -5.91 -0.79
N THR A 19 2.89 -5.62 0.20
CA THR A 19 4.27 -5.17 -0.02
C THR A 19 5.09 -6.23 -0.74
N ARG A 20 5.03 -7.49 -0.29
CA ARG A 20 5.70 -8.63 -0.94
C ARG A 20 5.28 -8.78 -2.39
N MET A 21 3.98 -8.70 -2.67
CA MET A 21 3.46 -8.79 -4.04
C MET A 21 3.95 -7.64 -4.93
N ILE A 22 3.95 -6.41 -4.40
CA ILE A 22 4.48 -5.25 -5.13
C ILE A 22 5.97 -5.44 -5.41
N GLU A 23 6.77 -5.88 -4.45
CA GLU A 23 8.21 -6.10 -4.65
C GLU A 23 8.48 -7.11 -5.76
N ILE A 24 7.74 -8.22 -5.79
CA ILE A 24 7.86 -9.25 -6.84
C ILE A 24 7.49 -8.67 -8.20
N ALA A 25 6.34 -8.00 -8.31
CA ALA A 25 5.88 -7.40 -9.55
C ALA A 25 6.85 -6.32 -10.05
N PHE A 26 7.33 -5.48 -9.13
CA PHE A 26 8.24 -4.38 -9.42
C PHE A 26 9.63 -4.88 -9.83
N ALA A 27 10.12 -5.98 -9.26
CA ALA A 27 11.39 -6.59 -9.66
C ALA A 27 11.38 -7.04 -11.13
N LYS A 28 10.23 -7.49 -11.66
CA LYS A 28 10.08 -7.95 -13.05
C LYS A 28 10.12 -6.78 -14.07
N ALA A 29 9.60 -5.61 -13.72
CA ALA A 29 9.57 -4.45 -14.62
C ALA A 29 10.94 -3.75 -14.70
N SER A 30 11.33 -3.27 -15.89
CA SER A 30 12.56 -2.48 -16.09
C SER A 30 12.38 -1.02 -15.62
N GLU A 31 13.49 -0.28 -15.51
CA GLU A 31 13.49 1.16 -15.16
C GLU A 31 12.56 1.98 -16.08
N THR A 32 12.56 1.70 -17.36
CA THR A 32 11.70 2.43 -18.31
C THR A 32 10.24 2.01 -18.23
N GLN A 33 9.97 0.74 -17.91
CA GLN A 33 8.62 0.21 -17.82
C GLN A 33 7.84 0.72 -16.62
N ILE A 34 8.51 1.02 -15.50
CA ILE A 34 7.81 1.49 -14.28
C ILE A 34 7.08 2.83 -14.47
N TRP A 35 7.52 3.66 -15.42
CA TRP A 35 6.88 4.95 -15.73
C TRP A 35 5.94 4.87 -16.95
N LYS A 36 5.87 3.73 -17.64
CA LYS A 36 4.97 3.55 -18.78
C LYS A 36 3.52 3.48 -18.31
N ARG A 37 2.67 4.35 -18.87
CA ARG A 37 1.22 4.34 -18.65
C ARG A 37 0.53 3.43 -19.66
N PRO A 38 -0.52 2.68 -19.29
CA PRO A 38 -1.34 1.92 -20.25
C PRO A 38 -1.97 2.80 -21.33
N ASN A 39 -2.48 3.96 -20.92
CA ASN A 39 -3.09 5.00 -21.76
C ASN A 39 -3.08 6.33 -21.02
N LYS A 40 -3.59 7.40 -21.65
CA LYS A 40 -3.60 8.76 -21.08
C LYS A 40 -4.41 8.92 -19.79
N ASN A 41 -5.34 8.01 -19.52
CA ASN A 41 -6.24 8.06 -18.35
C ASN A 41 -5.80 7.11 -17.24
N SER A 42 -4.69 6.38 -17.43
CA SER A 42 -4.20 5.39 -16.47
C SER A 42 -2.87 5.80 -15.85
N ASN A 43 -2.60 5.30 -14.67
CA ASN A 43 -1.36 5.57 -13.95
C ASN A 43 -0.28 4.55 -14.29
N SER A 44 0.98 4.98 -14.25
CA SER A 44 2.13 4.08 -14.27
C SER A 44 2.31 3.36 -12.93
N ILE A 45 3.14 2.32 -12.88
CA ILE A 45 3.53 1.67 -11.62
C ILE A 45 4.18 2.69 -10.67
N GLY A 46 5.04 3.57 -11.18
CA GLY A 46 5.66 4.63 -10.39
C GLY A 46 4.64 5.56 -9.73
N ASN A 47 3.63 6.03 -10.49
CA ASN A 47 2.55 6.86 -9.94
C ASN A 47 1.76 6.11 -8.85
N LEU A 48 1.45 4.82 -9.06
CA LEU A 48 0.72 4.02 -8.08
C LEU A 48 1.53 3.84 -6.79
N ILE A 49 2.85 3.63 -6.86
CA ILE A 49 3.71 3.56 -5.67
C ILE A 49 3.74 4.90 -4.92
N LEU A 50 3.89 6.03 -5.63
CA LEU A 50 3.84 7.35 -5.02
C LEU A 50 2.49 7.59 -4.33
N HIS A 51 1.40 7.23 -5.02
CA HIS A 51 0.04 7.36 -4.51
C HIS A 51 -0.20 6.50 -3.27
N LEU A 52 0.28 5.28 -3.24
CA LEU A 52 0.21 4.39 -2.08
C LEU A 52 0.98 4.96 -0.89
N CYS A 53 2.19 5.46 -1.11
CA CYS A 53 2.96 6.14 -0.06
C CYS A 53 2.22 7.34 0.50
N GLY A 54 1.64 8.18 -0.36
CA GLY A 54 0.86 9.35 0.06
C GLY A 54 -0.42 8.98 0.81
N ASN A 55 -1.17 7.98 0.33
CA ASN A 55 -2.39 7.53 0.98
C ASN A 55 -2.11 6.96 2.38
N MET A 56 -1.17 6.02 2.49
CA MET A 56 -0.80 5.42 3.78
C MET A 56 -0.26 6.46 4.76
N THR A 57 0.53 7.44 4.27
CA THR A 57 1.01 8.54 5.12
C THR A 57 -0.16 9.35 5.65
N GLN A 58 -1.12 9.72 4.82
CA GLN A 58 -2.24 10.56 5.23
C GLN A 58 -3.19 9.83 6.19
N TYR A 59 -3.59 8.60 5.86
CA TYR A 59 -4.59 7.88 6.64
C TYR A 59 -4.02 7.27 7.93
N VAL A 60 -2.81 6.74 7.90
CA VAL A 60 -2.23 6.07 9.06
C VAL A 60 -1.26 6.99 9.80
N ILE A 61 -0.20 7.47 9.17
CA ILE A 61 0.85 8.21 9.87
C ILE A 61 0.32 9.56 10.37
N ALA A 62 -0.32 10.34 9.48
CA ALA A 62 -0.85 11.65 9.86
C ALA A 62 -2.15 11.54 10.67
N SER A 63 -3.12 10.76 10.18
CA SER A 63 -4.44 10.72 10.82
C SER A 63 -4.46 9.87 12.10
N LEU A 64 -4.12 8.56 12.03
CA LEU A 64 -4.08 7.71 13.22
C LEU A 64 -2.94 8.11 14.18
N GLY A 65 -1.75 8.38 13.64
CA GLY A 65 -0.56 8.76 14.40
C GLY A 65 -0.54 10.22 14.85
N GLU A 66 -1.61 10.99 14.55
CA GLU A 66 -1.79 12.38 14.96
C GLU A 66 -0.60 13.30 14.58
N GLN A 67 -0.04 13.07 13.37
CA GLN A 67 1.02 13.89 12.80
C GLN A 67 0.47 14.88 11.77
N GLU A 68 1.28 15.88 11.41
CA GLU A 68 0.92 16.87 10.39
C GLU A 68 0.75 16.20 9.01
N ASP A 69 -0.37 16.47 8.34
CA ASP A 69 -0.59 16.04 6.97
C ASP A 69 0.06 17.03 5.98
N LYS A 70 1.09 16.57 5.26
CA LYS A 70 1.81 17.34 4.24
C LYS A 70 1.63 16.75 2.85
N ARG A 71 0.59 15.92 2.64
CA ARG A 71 0.37 15.24 1.37
C ARG A 71 0.08 16.22 0.24
N LYS A 72 0.76 16.05 -0.88
CA LYS A 72 0.52 16.75 -2.14
C LYS A 72 0.07 15.76 -3.19
N ARG A 73 -1.23 15.44 -3.16
CA ARG A 73 -1.81 14.34 -3.94
C ARG A 73 -1.59 14.48 -5.45
N ASP A 74 -1.70 15.69 -5.99
CA ASP A 74 -1.61 15.90 -7.43
C ASP A 74 -0.20 15.58 -7.96
N GLU A 75 0.87 15.90 -7.20
CA GLU A 75 2.25 15.57 -7.56
C GLU A 75 2.46 14.04 -7.72
N GLU A 76 1.67 13.19 -7.03
CA GLU A 76 1.76 11.73 -7.14
C GLU A 76 1.38 11.24 -8.55
N PHE A 77 0.45 11.92 -9.21
CA PHE A 77 -0.07 11.57 -10.54
C PHE A 77 0.58 12.35 -11.67
N GLU A 78 1.04 13.57 -11.42
CA GLU A 78 1.72 14.41 -12.40
C GLU A 78 3.16 13.95 -12.67
N THR A 79 3.80 13.30 -11.70
CA THR A 79 5.15 12.75 -11.85
C THR A 79 5.20 11.73 -12.97
N THR A 80 6.08 11.96 -13.94
CA THR A 80 6.25 11.08 -15.12
C THR A 80 7.60 10.38 -15.17
N ASN A 81 8.56 10.84 -14.34
CA ASN A 81 9.93 10.30 -14.23
C ASN A 81 10.61 10.89 -12.97
N GLY A 82 11.94 10.77 -12.89
CA GLY A 82 12.76 11.47 -11.90
C GLY A 82 13.11 10.63 -10.66
N LEU A 83 12.42 9.49 -10.43
CA LEU A 83 12.79 8.52 -9.41
C LEU A 83 13.11 7.18 -10.06
N SER A 84 14.25 6.62 -9.70
CA SER A 84 14.66 5.27 -10.07
C SER A 84 13.80 4.21 -9.36
N LYS A 85 13.84 2.97 -9.85
CA LYS A 85 13.24 1.82 -9.16
C LYS A 85 13.71 1.72 -7.71
N ALA A 86 15.01 1.88 -7.48
CA ALA A 86 15.59 1.77 -6.15
C ALA A 86 15.04 2.84 -5.20
N GLU A 87 14.90 4.08 -5.66
CA GLU A 87 14.35 5.19 -4.87
C GLU A 87 12.87 5.00 -4.57
N LEU A 88 12.07 4.57 -5.56
CA LEU A 88 10.64 4.26 -5.36
C LEU A 88 10.46 3.12 -4.34
N LEU A 89 11.23 2.04 -4.47
CA LEU A 89 11.16 0.91 -3.55
C LEU A 89 11.61 1.29 -2.14
N SER A 90 12.67 2.08 -2.02
CA SER A 90 13.15 2.61 -0.73
C SER A 90 12.08 3.48 -0.07
N LYS A 91 11.42 4.37 -0.84
CA LYS A 91 10.33 5.20 -0.37
C LYS A 91 9.15 4.35 0.13
N LEU A 92 8.74 3.34 -0.63
CA LEU A 92 7.66 2.43 -0.25
C LEU A 92 8.00 1.70 1.06
N LYS A 93 9.18 1.07 1.14
CA LYS A 93 9.62 0.34 2.34
C LYS A 93 9.67 1.23 3.59
N LYS A 94 10.19 2.44 3.46
CA LYS A 94 10.22 3.40 4.55
C LYS A 94 8.81 3.81 5.00
N THR A 95 7.91 4.05 4.05
CA THR A 95 6.50 4.37 4.36
C THR A 95 5.82 3.20 5.07
N VAL A 96 5.97 1.97 4.55
CA VAL A 96 5.41 0.75 5.16
C VAL A 96 5.93 0.54 6.58
N ALA A 97 7.22 0.69 6.81
CA ALA A 97 7.80 0.57 8.16
C ALA A 97 7.17 1.57 9.15
N ASN A 98 7.02 2.84 8.75
CA ASN A 98 6.40 3.86 9.58
C ASN A 98 4.91 3.58 9.83
N VAL A 99 4.19 3.10 8.83
CA VAL A 99 2.77 2.69 8.93
C VAL A 99 2.61 1.57 9.94
N LYS A 100 3.41 0.51 9.82
CA LYS A 100 3.39 -0.62 10.75
C LYS A 100 3.66 -0.17 12.17
N SER A 101 4.72 0.61 12.38
CA SER A 101 5.04 1.17 13.69
C SER A 101 3.91 2.05 14.25
N THR A 102 3.23 2.84 13.42
CA THR A 102 2.08 3.65 13.85
C THR A 102 0.92 2.76 14.30
N ILE A 103 0.62 1.69 13.54
CA ILE A 103 -0.46 0.73 13.89
C ILE A 103 -0.11 -0.02 15.18
N GLU A 104 1.11 -0.53 15.31
CA GLU A 104 1.61 -1.26 16.49
C GLU A 104 1.46 -0.43 17.77
N ASN A 105 1.84 0.84 17.72
CA ASN A 105 1.84 1.74 18.87
C ASN A 105 0.49 2.44 19.13
N ALA A 106 -0.51 2.28 18.27
CA ALA A 106 -1.81 2.90 18.45
C ALA A 106 -2.54 2.32 19.67
N SER A 107 -3.01 3.18 20.56
CA SER A 107 -3.87 2.78 21.67
C SER A 107 -5.30 2.46 21.20
N GLU A 108 -6.06 1.71 22.00
CA GLU A 108 -7.48 1.47 21.75
C GLU A 108 -8.26 2.77 21.59
N THR A 109 -7.98 3.76 22.44
CA THR A 109 -8.59 5.10 22.35
C THR A 109 -8.32 5.75 21.00
N GLN A 110 -7.09 5.67 20.48
CA GLN A 110 -6.74 6.20 19.16
C GLN A 110 -7.44 5.43 18.03
N LEU A 111 -7.57 4.11 18.14
CA LEU A 111 -8.28 3.28 17.17
C LEU A 111 -9.77 3.60 17.10
N LEU A 112 -10.40 3.94 18.22
CA LEU A 112 -11.83 4.24 18.28
C LEU A 112 -12.16 5.71 18.03
N LYS A 113 -11.21 6.64 18.26
CA LYS A 113 -11.41 8.09 18.08
C LYS A 113 -11.74 8.41 16.62
N LYS A 114 -12.86 9.12 16.41
CA LYS A 114 -13.21 9.64 15.08
C LYS A 114 -12.38 10.86 14.72
N ARG A 115 -12.07 10.96 13.43
CA ARG A 115 -11.30 12.05 12.85
C ARG A 115 -11.69 12.32 11.41
N SER A 116 -11.47 13.54 10.95
CA SER A 116 -11.67 13.90 9.54
C SER A 116 -10.40 13.62 8.74
N VAL A 117 -10.53 12.94 7.62
CA VAL A 117 -9.45 12.70 6.65
C VAL A 117 -10.01 12.76 5.23
N GLN A 118 -9.43 13.59 4.38
CA GLN A 118 -9.90 13.84 3.00
C GLN A 118 -11.41 14.19 2.90
N GLY A 119 -11.98 14.86 3.89
CA GLY A 119 -13.42 15.19 3.94
C GLY A 119 -14.32 14.05 4.42
N PHE A 120 -13.78 12.86 4.67
CA PHE A 120 -14.50 11.73 5.25
C PHE A 120 -14.31 11.69 6.78
N SER A 121 -15.27 11.09 7.47
CA SER A 121 -15.20 10.86 8.93
C SER A 121 -15.00 9.38 9.21
N PHE A 122 -13.81 9.01 9.68
CA PHE A 122 -13.44 7.64 10.05
C PHE A 122 -12.96 7.56 11.51
N SER A 123 -13.15 6.40 12.15
CA SER A 123 -12.38 6.06 13.33
C SER A 123 -10.92 5.77 12.94
N GLY A 124 -10.01 5.71 13.92
CA GLY A 124 -8.63 5.28 13.64
C GLY A 124 -8.58 3.89 13.01
N MET A 125 -9.42 2.97 13.50
CA MET A 125 -9.61 1.65 12.87
C MET A 125 -10.07 1.77 11.42
N GLY A 126 -11.04 2.65 11.14
CA GLY A 126 -11.52 2.91 9.78
C GLY A 126 -10.42 3.47 8.87
N CYS A 127 -9.51 4.30 9.41
CA CYS A 127 -8.33 4.76 8.66
C CYS A 127 -7.38 3.61 8.30
N VAL A 128 -7.15 2.66 9.21
CA VAL A 128 -6.32 1.47 8.95
C VAL A 128 -6.98 0.56 7.92
N ILE A 129 -8.28 0.28 8.06
CA ILE A 129 -9.05 -0.53 7.10
C ILE A 129 -8.95 0.10 5.71
N HIS A 130 -9.20 1.41 5.59
CA HIS A 130 -9.08 2.12 4.31
C HIS A 130 -7.66 1.97 3.71
N ALA A 131 -6.61 2.15 4.50
CA ALA A 131 -5.24 2.02 4.02
C ALA A 131 -4.93 0.59 3.53
N VAL A 132 -5.37 -0.44 4.25
CA VAL A 132 -5.18 -1.86 3.88
C VAL A 132 -5.94 -2.19 2.59
N GLU A 133 -7.22 -1.82 2.50
CA GLU A 133 -8.05 -2.03 1.32
C GLU A 133 -7.47 -1.32 0.09
N HIS A 134 -7.13 -0.05 0.25
CA HIS A 134 -6.57 0.77 -0.82
C HIS A 134 -5.20 0.26 -1.30
N TYR A 135 -4.37 -0.21 -0.36
CA TYR A 135 -3.08 -0.82 -0.67
C TYR A 135 -3.27 -2.11 -1.48
N SER A 136 -4.16 -2.99 -1.05
CA SER A 136 -4.48 -4.22 -1.78
C SER A 136 -5.08 -3.94 -3.16
N TYR A 137 -5.99 -2.96 -3.28
CA TYR A 137 -6.60 -2.54 -4.54
C TYR A 137 -5.55 -2.14 -5.59
N HIS A 138 -4.60 -1.29 -5.22
CA HIS A 138 -3.55 -0.85 -6.13
C HIS A 138 -2.45 -1.91 -6.33
N THR A 139 -2.22 -2.79 -5.36
CA THR A 139 -1.34 -3.97 -5.54
C THR A 139 -1.82 -4.82 -6.72
N GLY A 140 -3.14 -5.06 -6.81
CA GLY A 140 -3.72 -5.77 -7.95
C GLY A 140 -3.50 -5.05 -9.28
N GLN A 141 -3.62 -3.72 -9.32
CA GLN A 141 -3.36 -2.93 -10.53
C GLN A 141 -1.88 -2.97 -10.93
N ILE A 142 -0.96 -2.86 -9.97
CA ILE A 142 0.49 -2.98 -10.20
C ILE A 142 0.83 -4.36 -10.75
N ALA A 143 0.29 -5.42 -10.15
CA ALA A 143 0.49 -6.79 -10.59
C ALA A 143 -0.03 -7.02 -12.01
N PHE A 144 -1.25 -6.57 -12.29
CA PHE A 144 -1.83 -6.66 -13.62
C PHE A 144 -0.98 -5.93 -14.67
N TRP A 145 -0.60 -4.67 -14.38
CA TRP A 145 0.18 -3.88 -15.33
C TRP A 145 1.60 -4.41 -15.51
N ALA A 146 2.25 -4.91 -14.47
CA ALA A 146 3.55 -5.56 -14.57
C ALA A 146 3.49 -6.80 -15.50
N LYS A 147 2.44 -7.63 -15.38
CA LYS A 147 2.23 -8.77 -16.31
C LYS A 147 2.05 -8.33 -17.75
N GLN A 148 1.28 -7.26 -17.99
CA GLN A 148 1.10 -6.71 -19.34
C GLN A 148 2.41 -6.14 -19.93
N LEU A 149 3.26 -5.55 -19.10
CA LEU A 149 4.52 -4.97 -19.55
C LEU A 149 5.60 -6.01 -19.82
N THR A 150 5.58 -7.14 -19.13
CA THR A 150 6.69 -8.10 -19.11
C THR A 150 6.36 -9.44 -19.75
N ASP A 151 5.08 -9.73 -19.96
CA ASP A 151 4.57 -11.05 -20.40
C ASP A 151 5.10 -12.21 -19.52
N GLN A 152 5.20 -11.98 -18.21
CA GLN A 152 5.73 -12.95 -17.24
C GLN A 152 4.72 -13.27 -16.15
N GLN A 153 4.74 -14.52 -15.68
CA GLN A 153 4.06 -14.90 -14.44
C GLN A 153 4.79 -14.27 -13.25
N LEU A 154 4.03 -13.82 -12.25
CA LEU A 154 4.60 -13.19 -11.06
C LEU A 154 5.00 -14.19 -9.97
N GLY A 155 4.37 -15.37 -9.94
CA GLY A 155 4.74 -16.43 -9.01
C GLY A 155 4.44 -16.11 -7.54
N PHE A 156 3.39 -15.34 -7.25
CA PHE A 156 3.08 -14.92 -5.87
C PHE A 156 2.91 -16.07 -4.88
N TYR A 157 2.46 -17.20 -5.38
CA TYR A 157 2.11 -18.39 -4.59
C TYR A 157 2.88 -19.63 -5.06
N ASP A 158 4.04 -19.45 -5.73
CA ASP A 158 4.86 -20.57 -6.18
C ASP A 158 5.26 -21.45 -4.98
N GLY A 159 5.03 -22.74 -5.11
CA GLY A 159 5.29 -23.72 -4.06
C GLY A 159 4.20 -23.86 -3.00
N MET A 160 3.09 -23.12 -3.10
CA MET A 160 1.92 -23.27 -2.23
C MET A 160 0.82 -24.08 -2.91
N ASP A 161 0.23 -25.04 -2.17
CA ASP A 161 -0.97 -25.73 -2.61
C ASP A 161 -2.21 -24.92 -2.18
N LEU A 162 -2.75 -24.14 -3.11
CA LEU A 162 -3.99 -23.37 -2.89
C LEU A 162 -5.27 -24.19 -3.08
N GLY A 163 -5.14 -25.47 -3.43
CA GLY A 163 -6.28 -26.40 -3.58
C GLY A 163 -6.71 -27.07 -2.26
N ILE A 164 -6.01 -26.78 -1.16
CA ILE A 164 -6.36 -27.33 0.15
C ILE A 164 -7.67 -26.73 0.66
N ASN A 165 -8.64 -27.60 0.97
CA ASN A 165 -9.89 -27.19 1.60
C ASN A 165 -9.69 -26.95 3.11
N ASN A 166 -10.49 -26.04 3.67
CA ASN A 166 -10.53 -25.84 5.12
C ASN A 166 -10.91 -27.16 5.81
N LYS A 167 -10.23 -27.45 6.90
CA LYS A 167 -10.58 -28.56 7.80
C LYS A 167 -11.17 -27.92 9.06
N ASP A 168 -12.34 -28.38 9.46
CA ASP A 168 -12.98 -28.02 10.73
C ASP A 168 -12.18 -28.59 11.91
#